data_0aa3d60306378cabba015540d692e1bb
#
_entry.id   0aa3d60306378cabba015540d692e1bb
#
_cell.length_a   1.000
_cell.length_b   1.000
_cell.length_c   1.000
_cell.angle_alpha   90.00
_cell.angle_beta   90.00
_cell.angle_gamma   90.00
#
_symmetry.space_group_name_H-M   'P 1'
#
loop_
_entity.id
_entity.type
_entity.pdbx_description
1 polymer ?
#
loop_
_entity_poly.entity_id
_entity_poly.type
_entity_poly.pdbx_seq_one_letter_code
_entity_poly.pdbx_strand_id
1 'polypeptide(L)'
;MNENRQRELEGILSALKKSGERPRVLLHACCAPCSSYVAEYLKEYFDLTVFFFNPNIQPEKEYLFRLEEEKRLMGAWGIPVTDEPYDAAAFFDAVRGREDDREGGARCEICFSLRLRRTAERAKEGNFDYFCSTLTLSPLKNAALINRIGLSLAEETGVKWLPSDFKKKGGYLRSVALSREYGLYRQNYCCLLYTSPSPRD
;
A
#
# COMPACT_ATOMS: atom_id res chain seq x y z
N MET A 1 14.15 20.26 2.08
CA MET A 1 14.58 19.41 3.23
C MET A 1 14.08 18.00 2.99
N ASN A 2 14.96 17.02 3.12
CA ASN A 2 14.58 15.62 2.92
C ASN A 2 13.87 15.15 4.19
N GLU A 3 12.54 15.30 4.24
CA GLU A 3 11.72 14.92 5.40
C GLU A 3 11.85 13.41 5.63
N ASN A 4 12.34 13.05 6.81
CA ASN A 4 12.52 11.65 7.16
C ASN A 4 11.20 11.05 7.65
N ARG A 5 10.32 10.64 6.69
CA ARG A 5 8.99 10.09 6.97
C ARG A 5 9.03 8.84 7.86
N GLN A 6 10.11 8.10 7.81
CA GLN A 6 10.28 6.95 8.72
C GLN A 6 10.46 7.40 10.18
N ARG A 7 11.20 8.49 10.41
CA ARG A 7 11.34 9.05 11.76
C ARG A 7 10.03 9.64 12.30
N GLU A 8 9.24 10.24 11.42
CA GLU A 8 7.91 10.75 11.74
C GLU A 8 6.98 9.60 12.18
N LEU A 9 6.94 8.50 11.40
CA LEU A 9 6.22 7.29 11.77
C LEU A 9 6.65 6.79 13.15
N GLU A 10 7.95 6.66 13.40
CA GLU A 10 8.47 6.18 14.68
C GLU A 10 8.05 7.08 15.87
N GLY A 11 7.96 8.37 15.66
CA GLY A 11 7.42 9.31 16.64
C GLY A 11 5.95 8.98 16.98
N ILE A 12 5.12 8.74 15.97
CA ILE A 12 3.71 8.35 16.15
C ILE A 12 3.62 7.03 16.91
N LEU A 13 4.36 6.00 16.48
CA LEU A 13 4.33 4.68 17.12
C LEU A 13 4.81 4.74 18.57
N SER A 14 5.82 5.55 18.87
CA SER A 14 6.30 5.76 20.23
C SER A 14 5.25 6.44 21.11
N ALA A 15 4.50 7.39 20.58
CA ALA A 15 3.41 8.04 21.30
C ALA A 15 2.28 7.06 21.61
N LEU A 16 1.86 6.25 20.62
CA LEU A 16 0.82 5.22 20.81
C LEU A 16 1.25 4.17 21.85
N LYS A 17 2.51 3.75 21.81
CA LYS A 17 3.03 2.80 22.81
C LYS A 17 2.98 3.38 24.24
N LYS A 18 3.21 4.69 24.39
CA LYS A 18 3.16 5.36 25.70
C LYS A 18 1.73 5.57 26.20
N SER A 19 0.80 5.93 25.30
CA SER A 19 -0.61 6.13 25.68
C SER A 19 -1.37 4.85 25.85
N GLY A 20 -0.93 3.74 25.25
CA GLY A 20 -1.68 2.48 25.19
C GLY A 20 -2.87 2.50 24.22
N GLU A 21 -3.03 3.57 23.47
CA GLU A 21 -4.07 3.70 22.46
C GLU A 21 -3.78 2.81 21.25
N ARG A 22 -4.84 2.29 20.65
CA ARG A 22 -4.79 1.50 19.41
C ARG A 22 -5.79 2.05 18.41
N PRO A 23 -5.45 3.17 17.73
CA PRO A 23 -6.34 3.75 16.73
C PRO A 23 -6.52 2.80 15.54
N ARG A 24 -7.61 2.99 14.80
CA ARG A 24 -7.95 2.20 13.62
C ARG A 24 -7.18 2.71 12.41
N VAL A 25 -6.50 1.82 11.69
CA VAL A 25 -5.80 2.16 10.44
C VAL A 25 -6.26 1.31 9.27
N LEU A 26 -6.53 1.95 8.13
CA LEU A 26 -6.80 1.29 6.86
C LEU A 26 -5.51 1.25 6.02
N LEU A 27 -4.98 0.05 5.81
CA LEU A 27 -3.76 -0.19 5.04
C LEU A 27 -4.10 -0.60 3.61
N HIS A 28 -3.84 0.28 2.64
CA HIS A 28 -3.88 -0.11 1.23
C HIS A 28 -2.78 -1.13 0.94
N ALA A 29 -3.15 -2.32 0.48
CA ALA A 29 -2.25 -3.39 0.09
C ALA A 29 -2.17 -3.56 -1.42
N CYS A 30 -0.97 -3.64 -1.97
CA CYS A 30 -0.77 -3.94 -3.39
C CYS A 30 -0.56 -5.44 -3.68
N CYS A 31 -0.07 -6.19 -2.72
CA CYS A 31 0.17 -7.64 -2.79
C CYS A 31 0.65 -8.17 -1.43
N ALA A 32 0.45 -9.46 -1.18
CA ALA A 32 0.83 -10.14 0.05
C ALA A 32 2.32 -10.00 0.44
N PRO A 33 3.29 -10.08 -0.47
CA PRO A 33 4.70 -9.82 -0.14
C PRO A 33 4.95 -8.45 0.49
N CYS A 34 4.26 -7.40 0.01
CA CYS A 34 4.42 -6.06 0.56
C CYS A 34 3.69 -5.90 1.89
N SER A 35 2.47 -6.40 1.98
CA SER A 35 1.66 -6.29 3.20
C SER A 35 2.18 -7.17 4.33
N SER A 36 2.88 -8.27 4.06
CA SER A 36 3.45 -9.15 5.09
C SER A 36 4.28 -8.37 6.12
N TYR A 37 5.26 -7.58 5.67
CA TYR A 37 6.08 -6.79 6.58
C TYR A 37 5.31 -5.61 7.19
N VAL A 38 4.56 -4.88 6.37
CA VAL A 38 3.88 -3.68 6.86
C VAL A 38 2.82 -4.03 7.90
N ALA A 39 2.06 -5.10 7.68
CA ALA A 39 1.07 -5.58 8.64
C ALA A 39 1.74 -6.16 9.90
N GLU A 40 2.83 -6.95 9.75
CA GLU A 40 3.63 -7.43 10.89
C GLU A 40 4.07 -6.25 11.78
N TYR A 41 4.51 -5.16 11.16
CA TYR A 41 5.03 -3.98 11.86
C TYR A 41 3.94 -3.13 12.51
N LEU A 42 2.81 -2.91 11.82
CA LEU A 42 1.76 -2.01 12.30
C LEU A 42 0.76 -2.66 13.27
N LYS A 43 0.51 -3.96 13.17
CA LYS A 43 -0.49 -4.66 13.99
C LYS A 43 -0.24 -4.58 15.50
N GLU A 44 0.98 -4.26 15.93
CA GLU A 44 1.30 -4.09 17.35
C GLU A 44 0.78 -2.76 17.91
N TYR A 45 0.55 -1.75 17.03
CA TYR A 45 0.21 -0.39 17.43
C TYR A 45 -1.21 0.02 17.07
N PHE A 46 -1.80 -0.64 16.07
CA PHE A 46 -3.08 -0.25 15.49
C PHE A 46 -4.09 -1.41 15.51
N ASP A 47 -5.36 -1.04 15.50
CA ASP A 47 -6.43 -1.90 15.01
C ASP A 47 -6.40 -1.83 13.47
N LEU A 48 -5.79 -2.84 12.87
CA LEU A 48 -5.41 -2.85 11.46
C LEU A 48 -6.47 -3.55 10.61
N THR A 49 -6.92 -2.87 9.56
CA THR A 49 -7.69 -3.46 8.46
C THR A 49 -6.94 -3.26 7.15
N VAL A 50 -6.84 -4.29 6.34
CA VAL A 50 -6.25 -4.23 5.02
C VAL A 50 -7.32 -3.91 3.98
N PHE A 51 -7.01 -3.01 3.05
CA PHE A 51 -7.86 -2.67 1.91
C PHE A 51 -7.14 -3.00 0.60
N PHE A 52 -7.73 -3.92 -0.16
CA PHE A 52 -7.19 -4.36 -1.45
C PHE A 52 -7.96 -3.70 -2.59
N PHE A 53 -7.38 -2.63 -3.15
CA PHE A 53 -7.91 -1.91 -4.30
C PHE A 53 -6.80 -1.62 -5.30
N ASN A 54 -6.75 -2.39 -6.38
CA ASN A 54 -5.67 -2.37 -7.35
C ASN A 54 -6.20 -2.50 -8.80
N PRO A 55 -6.93 -1.50 -9.32
CA PRO A 55 -7.50 -1.56 -10.67
C PRO A 55 -6.44 -1.60 -11.78
N ASN A 56 -5.19 -1.31 -11.41
CA ASN A 56 -4.02 -1.38 -12.28
C ASN A 56 -3.47 -2.79 -12.49
N ILE A 57 -3.91 -3.80 -11.76
CA ILE A 57 -3.46 -5.19 -11.94
C ILE A 57 -4.23 -5.82 -13.09
N GLN A 58 -3.49 -6.37 -14.06
CA GLN A 58 -4.02 -7.01 -15.26
C GLN A 58 -3.35 -8.37 -15.47
N PRO A 59 -4.05 -9.37 -16.02
CA PRO A 59 -5.50 -9.44 -16.20
C PRO A 59 -6.27 -9.66 -14.89
N GLU A 60 -7.60 -9.67 -14.93
CA GLU A 60 -8.45 -9.93 -13.74
C GLU A 60 -8.03 -11.18 -12.97
N LYS A 61 -7.65 -12.24 -13.68
CA LYS A 61 -7.15 -13.49 -13.06
C LYS A 61 -5.96 -13.23 -12.13
N GLU A 62 -5.05 -12.35 -12.51
CA GLU A 62 -3.89 -11.97 -11.69
C GLU A 62 -4.32 -11.13 -10.46
N TYR A 63 -5.30 -10.24 -10.65
CA TYR A 63 -5.90 -9.48 -9.54
C TYR A 63 -6.52 -10.43 -8.51
N LEU A 64 -7.36 -11.35 -8.95
CA LEU A 64 -8.03 -12.31 -8.08
C LEU A 64 -7.04 -13.23 -7.35
N PHE A 65 -6.01 -13.70 -8.05
CA PHE A 65 -4.95 -14.53 -7.45
C PHE A 65 -4.24 -13.77 -6.32
N ARG A 66 -3.88 -12.50 -6.51
CA ARG A 66 -3.22 -11.69 -5.47
C ARG A 66 -4.15 -11.34 -4.32
N LEU A 67 -5.43 -11.12 -4.59
CA LEU A 67 -6.43 -10.88 -3.57
C LEU A 67 -6.61 -12.10 -2.67
N GLU A 68 -6.72 -13.29 -3.25
CA GLU A 68 -6.83 -14.54 -2.47
C GLU A 68 -5.58 -14.80 -1.62
N GLU A 69 -4.40 -14.53 -2.17
CA GLU A 69 -3.15 -14.66 -1.39
C GLU A 69 -3.11 -13.66 -0.24
N GLU A 70 -3.55 -12.42 -0.45
CA GLU A 70 -3.68 -11.40 0.59
C GLU A 70 -4.64 -11.86 1.69
N LYS A 71 -5.83 -12.33 1.31
CA LYS A 71 -6.83 -12.86 2.26
C LYS A 71 -6.29 -14.06 3.05
N ARG A 72 -5.57 -14.97 2.39
CA ARG A 72 -4.94 -16.12 3.04
C ARG A 72 -3.92 -15.70 4.10
N LEU A 73 -3.01 -14.78 3.75
CA LEU A 73 -1.97 -14.32 4.68
C LEU A 73 -2.56 -13.55 5.85
N MET A 74 -3.42 -12.58 5.58
CA MET A 74 -4.01 -11.74 6.61
C MET A 74 -4.96 -12.55 7.52
N GLY A 75 -5.71 -13.50 6.96
CA GLY A 75 -6.56 -14.41 7.71
C GLY A 75 -5.78 -15.27 8.71
N ALA A 76 -4.58 -15.73 8.34
CA ALA A 76 -3.70 -16.47 9.25
C ALA A 76 -3.24 -15.60 10.45
N TRP A 77 -3.29 -14.29 10.33
CA TRP A 77 -2.91 -13.35 11.39
C TRP A 77 -4.11 -12.68 12.07
N GLY A 78 -5.33 -13.08 11.71
CA GLY A 78 -6.56 -12.51 12.27
C GLY A 78 -6.80 -11.04 11.84
N ILE A 79 -6.21 -10.59 10.73
CA ILE A 79 -6.35 -9.23 10.22
C ILE A 79 -7.45 -9.22 9.16
N PRO A 80 -8.49 -8.39 9.29
CA PRO A 80 -9.55 -8.29 8.30
C PRO A 80 -9.04 -7.68 7.00
N VAL A 81 -9.53 -8.24 5.87
CA VAL A 81 -9.28 -7.72 4.52
C VAL A 81 -10.61 -7.29 3.93
N THR A 82 -10.64 -6.07 3.39
CA THR A 82 -11.74 -5.55 2.59
C THR A 82 -11.28 -5.30 1.18
N ASP A 83 -12.15 -5.48 0.21
CA ASP A 83 -11.87 -5.28 -1.21
C ASP A 83 -13.07 -4.62 -1.91
N GLU A 84 -12.86 -4.21 -3.13
CA GLU A 84 -13.91 -3.72 -4.03
C GLU A 84 -13.94 -4.56 -5.32
N PRO A 85 -15.06 -4.55 -6.05
CA PRO A 85 -15.14 -5.21 -7.34
C PRO A 85 -14.00 -4.77 -8.25
N TYR A 86 -13.48 -5.72 -9.03
CA TYR A 86 -12.45 -5.42 -10.01
C TYR A 86 -12.98 -4.47 -11.09
N ASP A 87 -12.33 -3.33 -11.23
CA ASP A 87 -12.66 -2.31 -12.24
C ASP A 87 -11.39 -1.81 -12.91
N ALA A 88 -10.97 -2.50 -13.97
CA ALA A 88 -9.83 -2.07 -14.78
C ALA A 88 -10.12 -0.79 -15.56
N ALA A 89 -11.38 -0.50 -15.90
CA ALA A 89 -11.75 0.66 -16.70
C ALA A 89 -11.36 1.96 -15.98
N ALA A 90 -11.60 2.04 -14.68
CA ALA A 90 -11.22 3.18 -13.87
C ALA A 90 -9.72 3.52 -13.97
N PHE A 91 -8.87 2.50 -14.03
CA PHE A 91 -7.42 2.71 -14.21
C PHE A 91 -7.08 3.16 -15.63
N PHE A 92 -7.59 2.47 -16.67
CA PHE A 92 -7.30 2.81 -18.06
C PHE A 92 -7.78 4.20 -18.44
N ASP A 93 -8.95 4.60 -17.96
CA ASP A 93 -9.47 5.96 -18.18
C ASP A 93 -8.58 7.02 -17.51
N ALA A 94 -8.12 6.75 -16.28
CA ALA A 94 -7.26 7.68 -15.56
C ALA A 94 -5.87 7.87 -16.21
N VAL A 95 -5.32 6.83 -16.84
CA VAL A 95 -3.98 6.87 -17.45
C VAL A 95 -4.00 7.06 -18.96
N ARG A 96 -5.13 7.38 -19.56
CA ARG A 96 -5.29 7.56 -21.02
C ARG A 96 -4.25 8.56 -21.56
N GLY A 97 -3.54 8.15 -22.62
CA GLY A 97 -2.45 8.90 -23.22
C GLY A 97 -1.14 8.87 -22.44
N ARG A 98 -1.01 7.95 -21.46
CA ARG A 98 0.21 7.72 -20.68
C ARG A 98 0.63 6.24 -20.66
N GLU A 99 0.09 5.45 -21.57
CA GLU A 99 0.28 4.00 -21.63
C GLU A 99 1.77 3.64 -21.78
N ASP A 100 2.51 4.43 -22.56
CA ASP A 100 3.93 4.22 -22.86
C ASP A 100 4.89 4.85 -21.83
N ASP A 101 4.37 5.53 -20.81
CA ASP A 101 5.22 6.10 -19.77
C ASP A 101 6.02 4.99 -19.05
N ARG A 102 7.30 5.24 -18.80
CA ARG A 102 8.14 4.32 -18.01
C ARG A 102 7.69 4.21 -16.56
N GLU A 103 8.06 3.13 -15.88
CA GLU A 103 7.89 3.03 -14.42
C GLU A 103 8.58 4.21 -13.73
N GLY A 104 7.87 4.85 -12.79
CA GLY A 104 8.31 6.07 -12.11
C GLY A 104 7.90 7.37 -12.78
N GLY A 105 7.33 7.33 -14.00
CA GLY A 105 6.82 8.50 -14.73
C GLY A 105 5.44 8.97 -14.25
N ALA A 106 4.84 9.88 -15.03
CA ALA A 106 3.55 10.52 -14.70
C ALA A 106 2.41 9.51 -14.54
N ARG A 107 2.39 8.42 -15.32
CA ARG A 107 1.42 7.32 -15.15
C ARG A 107 1.45 6.74 -13.74
N CYS A 108 2.65 6.59 -13.14
CA CYS A 108 2.76 6.06 -11.78
C CYS A 108 2.18 7.02 -10.74
N GLU A 109 2.34 8.33 -10.91
CA GLU A 109 1.73 9.33 -10.03
C GLU A 109 0.20 9.26 -10.09
N ILE A 110 -0.38 9.17 -11.29
CA ILE A 110 -1.82 8.98 -11.49
C ILE A 110 -2.30 7.68 -10.82
N CYS A 111 -1.58 6.59 -11.04
CA CYS A 111 -1.88 5.29 -10.44
C CYS A 111 -1.86 5.33 -8.90
N PHE A 112 -0.88 6.00 -8.30
CA PHE A 112 -0.82 6.15 -6.85
C PHE A 112 -1.99 7.02 -6.35
N SER A 113 -2.27 8.14 -7.03
CA SER A 113 -3.35 9.05 -6.68
C SER A 113 -4.71 8.35 -6.71
N LEU A 114 -5.00 7.59 -7.77
CA LEU A 114 -6.24 6.81 -7.90
C LEU A 114 -6.44 5.86 -6.72
N ARG A 115 -5.44 5.06 -6.41
CA ARG A 115 -5.53 4.05 -5.35
C ARG A 115 -5.59 4.68 -3.95
N LEU A 116 -4.77 5.69 -3.68
CA LEU A 116 -4.75 6.35 -2.38
C LEU A 116 -6.00 7.19 -2.14
N ARG A 117 -6.56 7.81 -3.19
CA ARG A 117 -7.84 8.53 -3.09
C ARG A 117 -8.96 7.58 -2.65
N ARG A 118 -9.11 6.46 -3.33
CA ARG A 118 -10.13 5.47 -2.94
C ARG A 118 -9.90 4.93 -1.52
N THR A 119 -8.64 4.75 -1.13
CA THR A 119 -8.29 4.32 0.23
C THR A 119 -8.69 5.38 1.27
N ALA A 120 -8.43 6.65 1.01
CA ALA A 120 -8.78 7.75 1.90
C ALA A 120 -10.31 7.90 2.05
N GLU A 121 -11.05 7.80 0.94
CA GLU A 121 -12.51 7.80 0.92
C GLU A 121 -13.06 6.63 1.75
N ARG A 122 -12.55 5.43 1.51
CA ARG A 122 -12.94 4.22 2.25
C ARG A 122 -12.61 4.32 3.74
N ALA A 123 -11.49 4.94 4.08
CA ALA A 123 -11.12 5.20 5.46
C ALA A 123 -12.09 6.17 6.14
N LYS A 124 -12.52 7.21 5.43
CA LYS A 124 -13.56 8.15 5.91
C LYS A 124 -14.90 7.46 6.11
N GLU A 125 -15.37 6.69 5.11
CA GLU A 125 -16.62 5.92 5.17
C GLU A 125 -16.64 4.96 6.36
N GLY A 126 -15.50 4.32 6.65
CA GLY A 126 -15.34 3.35 7.73
C GLY A 126 -14.97 3.94 9.09
N ASN A 127 -14.89 5.27 9.23
CA ASN A 127 -14.45 5.98 10.43
C ASN A 127 -13.09 5.48 10.97
N PHE A 128 -12.11 5.33 10.08
CA PHE A 128 -10.74 5.06 10.46
C PHE A 128 -10.03 6.35 10.91
N ASP A 129 -9.11 6.23 11.86
CA ASP A 129 -8.30 7.35 12.34
C ASP A 129 -7.17 7.68 11.38
N TYR A 130 -6.62 6.63 10.74
CA TYR A 130 -5.50 6.71 9.82
C TYR A 130 -5.75 5.88 8.56
N PHE A 131 -5.09 6.30 7.47
CA PHE A 131 -4.87 5.45 6.30
C PHE A 131 -3.41 5.50 5.87
N CYS A 132 -2.94 4.44 5.23
CA CYS A 132 -1.58 4.33 4.72
C CYS A 132 -1.49 3.33 3.57
N SER A 133 -0.27 3.06 3.07
CA SER A 133 -0.08 2.15 1.95
C SER A 133 1.21 1.36 2.05
N THR A 134 1.18 0.12 1.58
CA THR A 134 2.38 -0.72 1.40
C THR A 134 3.29 -0.25 0.26
N LEU A 135 2.85 0.71 -0.56
CA LEU A 135 3.60 1.19 -1.73
C LEU A 135 4.99 1.74 -1.37
N THR A 136 5.15 2.32 -0.18
CA THR A 136 6.43 2.88 0.28
C THR A 136 7.47 1.82 0.66
N LEU A 137 7.09 0.53 0.65
CA LEU A 137 8.02 -0.58 0.89
C LEU A 137 8.91 -0.88 -0.33
N SER A 138 8.37 -0.68 -1.54
CA SER A 138 9.11 -0.96 -2.76
C SER A 138 10.28 0.02 -2.96
N PRO A 139 11.51 -0.47 -3.19
CA PRO A 139 12.64 0.40 -3.50
C PRO A 139 12.48 1.16 -4.82
N LEU A 140 11.65 0.65 -5.74
CA LEU A 140 11.40 1.25 -7.05
C LEU A 140 10.33 2.33 -7.04
N LYS A 141 9.67 2.56 -5.89
CA LYS A 141 8.61 3.58 -5.79
C LYS A 141 9.09 4.79 -5.01
N ASN A 142 8.70 5.97 -5.50
CA ASN A 142 9.02 7.24 -4.88
C ASN A 142 8.19 7.46 -3.61
N ALA A 143 8.77 7.14 -2.45
CA ALA A 143 8.10 7.30 -1.17
C ALA A 143 7.75 8.77 -0.86
N ALA A 144 8.57 9.75 -1.31
CA ALA A 144 8.27 11.16 -1.11
C ALA A 144 6.99 11.58 -1.85
N LEU A 145 6.84 11.13 -3.10
CA LEU A 145 5.64 11.36 -3.91
C LEU A 145 4.40 10.73 -3.25
N ILE A 146 4.49 9.47 -2.82
CA ILE A 146 3.39 8.74 -2.17
C ILE A 146 2.94 9.46 -0.89
N ASN A 147 3.89 9.90 -0.05
CA ASN A 147 3.57 10.66 1.16
C ASN A 147 2.95 12.03 0.85
N ARG A 148 3.40 12.74 -0.21
CA ARG A 148 2.81 14.00 -0.64
C ARG A 148 1.34 13.81 -1.03
N ILE A 149 1.04 12.78 -1.84
CA ILE A 149 -0.34 12.44 -2.22
C ILE A 149 -1.17 12.10 -0.98
N GLY A 150 -0.65 11.25 -0.09
CA GLY A 150 -1.35 10.85 1.13
C GLY A 150 -1.68 12.03 2.05
N LEU A 151 -0.76 12.98 2.21
CA LEU A 151 -0.97 14.18 3.01
C LEU A 151 -2.04 15.10 2.39
N SER A 152 -2.01 15.33 1.07
CA SER A 152 -3.05 16.10 0.38
C SER A 152 -4.43 15.48 0.57
N LEU A 153 -4.54 14.16 0.44
CA LEU A 153 -5.79 13.43 0.64
C LEU A 153 -6.27 13.46 2.11
N ALA A 154 -5.35 13.51 3.06
CA ALA A 154 -5.69 13.68 4.48
C ALA A 154 -6.34 15.03 4.74
N GLU A 155 -5.84 16.11 4.12
CA GLU A 155 -6.46 17.45 4.19
C GLU A 155 -7.87 17.46 3.56
N GLU A 156 -8.05 16.77 2.42
CA GLU A 156 -9.33 16.69 1.71
C GLU A 156 -10.39 15.85 2.48
N THR A 157 -9.99 14.76 3.09
CA THR A 157 -10.92 13.79 3.70
C THR A 157 -11.13 13.98 5.19
N GLY A 158 -10.15 14.59 5.88
CA GLY A 158 -10.10 14.69 7.34
C GLY A 158 -9.57 13.44 8.04
N VAL A 159 -9.23 12.37 7.31
CA VAL A 159 -8.59 11.17 7.87
C VAL A 159 -7.08 11.34 7.83
N LYS A 160 -6.38 11.02 8.91
CA LYS A 160 -4.93 11.23 8.99
C LYS A 160 -4.17 10.26 8.06
N TRP A 161 -3.23 10.80 7.28
CA TRP A 161 -2.24 9.96 6.60
C TRP A 161 -1.19 9.49 7.60
N LEU A 162 -0.85 8.19 7.59
CA LEU A 162 0.28 7.65 8.36
C LEU A 162 1.55 7.73 7.50
N PRO A 163 2.42 8.73 7.70
CA PRO A 163 3.62 8.91 6.90
C PRO A 163 4.57 7.75 7.08
N SER A 164 5.19 7.28 5.98
CA SER A 164 6.03 6.09 6.06
C SER A 164 7.08 6.02 4.95
N ASP A 165 8.15 5.31 5.23
CA ASP A 165 9.13 4.82 4.27
C ASP A 165 9.55 3.40 4.67
N PHE A 166 8.62 2.45 4.49
CA PHE A 166 8.72 1.09 5.00
C PHE A 166 9.92 0.29 4.46
N LYS A 167 10.54 0.71 3.36
CA LYS A 167 11.78 0.06 2.86
C LYS A 167 12.99 0.32 3.75
N LYS A 168 12.95 1.37 4.57
CA LYS A 168 14.02 1.68 5.52
C LYS A 168 14.12 0.65 6.64
N LYS A 169 15.24 0.67 7.36
CA LYS A 169 15.53 -0.25 8.49
C LYS A 169 15.37 -1.72 8.17
N GLY A 170 15.69 -2.12 6.94
CA GLY A 170 15.64 -3.52 6.52
C GLY A 170 14.24 -4.02 6.19
N GLY A 171 13.21 -3.15 6.14
CA GLY A 171 11.83 -3.58 5.90
C GLY A 171 11.64 -4.34 4.58
N TYR A 172 12.30 -3.90 3.52
CA TYR A 172 12.26 -4.65 2.26
C TYR A 172 12.86 -6.05 2.40
N LEU A 173 14.02 -6.19 3.05
CA LEU A 173 14.65 -7.49 3.30
C LEU A 173 13.78 -8.40 4.18
N ARG A 174 13.12 -7.83 5.20
CA ARG A 174 12.18 -8.58 6.02
C ARG A 174 10.97 -9.07 5.20
N SER A 175 10.46 -8.27 4.27
CA SER A 175 9.37 -8.70 3.38
C SER A 175 9.79 -9.85 2.45
N VAL A 176 11.06 -9.88 2.02
CA VAL A 176 11.61 -11.01 1.25
C VAL A 176 11.67 -12.28 2.10
N ALA A 177 12.14 -12.17 3.35
CA ALA A 177 12.16 -13.29 4.29
C ALA A 177 10.76 -13.85 4.58
N LEU A 178 9.80 -12.97 4.88
CA LEU A 178 8.40 -13.35 5.10
C LEU A 178 7.78 -14.00 3.85
N SER A 179 8.12 -13.50 2.65
CA SER A 179 7.63 -14.10 1.41
C SER A 179 8.09 -15.56 1.25
N ARG A 180 9.32 -15.88 1.66
CA ARG A 180 9.83 -17.27 1.67
C ARG A 180 9.18 -18.10 2.75
N GLU A 181 9.04 -17.56 3.95
CA GLU A 181 8.42 -18.19 5.12
C GLU A 181 6.97 -18.62 4.84
N TYR A 182 6.18 -17.75 4.20
CA TYR A 182 4.77 -17.99 3.90
C TYR A 182 4.49 -18.47 2.48
N GLY A 183 5.54 -18.73 1.66
CA GLY A 183 5.38 -19.17 0.29
C GLY A 183 4.63 -18.18 -0.58
N LEU A 184 4.88 -16.85 -0.44
CA LEU A 184 4.16 -15.81 -1.15
C LEU A 184 4.70 -15.61 -2.57
N TYR A 185 3.78 -15.41 -3.50
CA TYR A 185 4.09 -15.08 -4.88
C TYR A 185 4.68 -13.67 -5.01
N ARG A 186 5.90 -13.58 -5.51
CA ARG A 186 6.56 -12.30 -5.79
C ARG A 186 6.60 -12.06 -7.29
N GLN A 187 5.81 -11.10 -7.75
CA GLN A 187 5.83 -10.67 -9.15
C GLN A 187 7.11 -9.88 -9.47
N ASN A 188 7.64 -10.06 -10.67
CA ASN A 188 8.81 -9.36 -11.20
C ASN A 188 8.46 -8.29 -12.25
N TYR A 189 7.22 -7.80 -12.27
CA TYR A 189 6.75 -6.81 -13.23
C TYR A 189 5.90 -5.73 -12.54
N CYS A 190 5.86 -4.54 -13.11
CA CYS A 190 4.88 -3.53 -12.73
C CYS A 190 3.48 -4.00 -13.14
N CYS A 191 2.47 -3.44 -12.52
CA CYS A 191 1.09 -3.89 -12.60
C CYS A 191 0.42 -3.84 -13.98
N LEU A 192 1.14 -3.52 -15.05
CA LEU A 192 0.62 -3.44 -16.43
C LEU A 192 1.27 -4.48 -17.33
N LEU A 193 0.45 -5.09 -18.20
CA LEU A 193 0.92 -6.02 -19.24
C LEU A 193 1.89 -5.39 -20.24
N TYR A 194 1.89 -4.06 -20.35
CA TYR A 194 2.68 -3.30 -21.34
C TYR A 194 4.01 -2.82 -20.82
N THR A 195 4.30 -2.94 -19.55
CA THR A 195 5.60 -2.56 -19.01
C THR A 195 6.54 -3.75 -19.01
N SER A 196 7.73 -3.55 -19.55
CA SER A 196 8.82 -4.52 -19.42
C SER A 196 8.98 -4.99 -17.99
N PRO A 197 9.45 -6.23 -17.75
CA PRO A 197 9.68 -6.71 -16.39
C PRO A 197 10.39 -5.64 -15.57
N SER A 198 9.84 -5.32 -14.43
CA SER A 198 10.52 -4.46 -13.47
C SER A 198 11.69 -5.24 -12.90
N PRO A 199 12.91 -4.68 -12.78
CA PRO A 199 14.03 -5.36 -12.14
C PRO A 199 13.75 -5.48 -10.63
N ARG A 200 12.88 -6.42 -10.27
CA ARG A 200 12.46 -6.66 -8.88
C ARG A 200 13.05 -7.94 -8.36
N ASP A 201 14.37 -7.99 -8.34
CA ASP A 201 15.05 -9.07 -7.60
C ASP A 201 16.34 -8.57 -6.98
#